data_ed8bd1435fbf928ff815af16ea981b43
#
_entry.id   ed8bd1435fbf928ff815af16ea981b43
#
_cell.length_a   1.000
_cell.length_b   1.000
_cell.length_c   1.000
_cell.angle_alpha   90.00
_cell.angle_beta   90.00
_cell.angle_gamma   90.00
#
_symmetry.space_group_name_H-M   'P 1'
#
loop_
_entity.id
_entity.type
_entity.pdbx_description
1 polymer ?
#
loop_
_entity_poly.entity_id
_entity_poly.type
_entity_poly.pdbx_seq_one_letter_code
_entity_poly.pdbx_strand_id
1 'polypeptide(L)'
;ISWSMTADGSYSLIAQYARTISRPSFWALSPNETKISEYMIQRGNPNLKASYNNSLSVTAVLKYKYTISVGMMLMENAIQQSTISDKDNPELLIIQFMNYPTLNNYYASVNLPMQITKWWAANINLTGMYMGQRIHPDEPIRRNFMATANGQMSFTLPRNYFVELDGMYMHGAVAGNTQLNDMGNINLT
;
A
#
# COMPACT_ATOMS: atom_id res chain seq x y z
N ILE A 1 -9.02 -15.01 12.14
CA ILE A 1 -10.42 -15.50 12.04
C ILE A 1 -10.94 -15.09 10.68
N SER A 2 -11.48 -16.01 9.92
CA SER A 2 -12.17 -15.75 8.66
C SER A 2 -13.58 -16.31 8.70
N TRP A 3 -14.50 -15.61 8.07
CA TRP A 3 -15.87 -16.05 7.87
C TRP A 3 -16.24 -15.86 6.40
N SER A 4 -16.94 -16.82 5.81
CA SER A 4 -17.38 -16.75 4.43
C SER A 4 -18.81 -17.22 4.29
N MET A 5 -19.57 -16.56 3.44
CA MET A 5 -20.94 -16.93 3.05
C MET A 5 -21.03 -16.87 1.52
N THR A 6 -21.63 -17.89 0.96
CA THR A 6 -21.93 -17.94 -0.48
C THR A 6 -23.44 -18.13 -0.63
N ALA A 7 -24.09 -17.23 -1.35
CA ALA A 7 -25.51 -17.31 -1.67
C ALA A 7 -25.70 -17.62 -3.15
N ASP A 8 -26.58 -18.60 -3.45
CA ASP A 8 -26.98 -19.02 -4.82
C ASP A 8 -25.80 -19.25 -5.79
N GLY A 9 -24.61 -19.60 -5.26
CA GLY A 9 -23.44 -19.80 -6.08
C GLY A 9 -22.90 -18.57 -6.84
N SER A 10 -23.62 -17.44 -6.87
CA SER A 10 -23.25 -16.25 -7.64
C SER A 10 -22.60 -15.14 -6.82
N TYR A 11 -22.78 -15.19 -5.50
CA TYR A 11 -22.32 -14.15 -4.58
C TYR A 11 -21.55 -14.78 -3.43
N SER A 12 -20.40 -14.22 -3.13
CA SER A 12 -19.60 -14.64 -1.98
C SER A 12 -19.21 -13.41 -1.17
N LEU A 13 -19.36 -13.51 0.14
CA LEU A 13 -18.90 -12.51 1.09
C LEU A 13 -17.88 -13.16 2.03
N ILE A 14 -16.71 -12.55 2.14
CA ILE A 14 -15.61 -13.03 2.96
C ILE A 14 -15.23 -11.93 3.92
N ALA A 15 -15.33 -12.18 5.22
CA ALA A 15 -14.85 -11.29 6.26
C ALA A 15 -13.63 -11.91 6.94
N GLN A 16 -12.57 -11.13 7.12
CA GLN A 16 -11.32 -11.58 7.70
C GLN A 16 -10.85 -10.61 8.78
N TYR A 17 -10.44 -11.16 9.92
CA TYR A 17 -9.73 -10.42 10.94
C TYR A 17 -8.41 -11.11 11.27
N ALA A 18 -7.34 -10.34 11.33
CA ALA A 18 -6.04 -10.84 11.75
C ALA A 18 -5.37 -9.83 12.70
N ARG A 19 -4.72 -10.37 13.73
CA ARG A 19 -3.80 -9.62 14.58
C ARG A 19 -2.42 -10.23 14.45
N THR A 20 -1.45 -9.41 14.06
CA THR A 20 -0.07 -9.83 13.84
C THR A 20 0.89 -8.96 14.64
N ILE A 21 2.05 -9.54 14.98
CA ILE A 21 3.17 -8.84 15.59
C ILE A 21 4.34 -8.85 14.61
N SER A 22 4.95 -7.69 14.39
CA SER A 22 6.19 -7.54 13.64
C SER A 22 7.31 -7.11 14.57
N ARG A 23 8.35 -7.91 14.65
CA ARG A 23 9.55 -7.59 15.43
C ARG A 23 10.59 -6.91 14.55
N PRO A 24 11.35 -5.93 15.09
CA PRO A 24 12.44 -5.33 14.35
C PRO A 24 13.43 -6.39 13.90
N SER A 25 13.98 -6.25 12.70
CA SER A 25 15.06 -7.09 12.21
C SER A 25 16.38 -6.74 12.92
N PHE A 26 17.34 -7.66 12.91
CA PHE A 26 18.68 -7.42 13.47
C PHE A 26 19.33 -6.17 12.86
N TRP A 27 19.22 -5.99 11.54
CA TRP A 27 19.76 -4.82 10.86
C TRP A 27 19.09 -3.51 11.26
N ALA A 28 17.80 -3.54 11.51
CA ALA A 28 17.06 -2.36 11.96
C ALA A 28 17.47 -1.94 13.38
N LEU A 29 17.92 -2.88 14.21
CA LEU A 29 18.39 -2.65 15.58
C LEU A 29 19.89 -2.33 15.65
N SER A 30 20.69 -2.72 14.65
CA SER A 30 22.15 -2.55 14.68
C SER A 30 22.52 -1.07 14.73
N PRO A 31 23.34 -0.63 15.70
CA PRO A 31 23.80 0.76 15.79
C PRO A 31 24.82 1.15 14.72
N ASN A 32 25.19 0.21 13.84
CA ASN A 32 26.18 0.46 12.80
C ASN A 32 25.71 1.52 11.81
N GLU A 33 26.62 2.40 11.44
CA GLU A 33 26.38 3.44 10.46
C GLU A 33 26.97 3.04 9.11
N THR A 34 26.23 3.29 8.06
CA THR A 34 26.68 3.14 6.67
C THR A 34 26.58 4.49 5.98
N LYS A 35 27.71 5.00 5.51
CA LYS A 35 27.77 6.25 4.76
C LYS A 35 27.22 6.02 3.35
N ILE A 36 26.16 6.75 2.97
CA ILE A 36 25.57 6.72 1.63
C ILE A 36 26.19 7.85 0.78
N SER A 37 26.35 9.06 1.36
CA SER A 37 27.00 10.21 0.75
C SER A 37 27.62 11.08 1.84
N GLU A 38 28.22 12.22 1.47
CA GLU A 38 28.77 13.18 2.44
C GLU A 38 27.70 13.78 3.37
N TYR A 39 26.46 13.86 2.89
CA TYR A 39 25.34 14.47 3.60
C TYR A 39 24.28 13.45 4.01
N MET A 40 24.55 12.16 3.86
CA MET A 40 23.55 11.11 4.14
C MET A 40 24.18 9.85 4.67
N ILE A 41 23.69 9.40 5.84
CA ILE A 41 24.04 8.13 6.47
C ILE A 41 22.79 7.29 6.72
N GLN A 42 22.98 5.99 6.76
CA GLN A 42 21.98 5.04 7.24
C GLN A 42 22.47 4.39 8.53
N ARG A 43 21.61 4.36 9.56
CA ARG A 43 21.90 3.63 10.79
C ARG A 43 20.67 2.92 11.33
N GLY A 44 20.89 1.85 12.09
CA GLY A 44 19.80 1.19 12.81
C GLY A 44 19.43 1.94 14.08
N ASN A 45 18.34 1.49 14.70
CA ASN A 45 17.82 2.07 15.93
C ASN A 45 17.61 0.97 16.97
N PRO A 46 18.50 0.87 17.98
CA PRO A 46 18.41 -0.15 19.03
C PRO A 46 17.14 -0.04 19.90
N ASN A 47 16.48 1.13 19.90
CA ASN A 47 15.31 1.40 20.73
C ASN A 47 13.97 1.00 20.05
N LEU A 48 14.01 0.32 18.90
CA LEU A 48 12.81 -0.11 18.21
C LEU A 48 12.02 -1.11 19.05
N LYS A 49 10.72 -0.85 19.12
CA LYS A 49 9.72 -1.72 19.74
C LYS A 49 9.02 -2.57 18.68
N ALA A 50 8.47 -3.70 19.10
CA ALA A 50 7.62 -4.51 18.24
C ALA A 50 6.37 -3.72 17.82
N SER A 51 5.97 -3.89 16.58
CA SER A 51 4.74 -3.34 16.00
C SER A 51 3.60 -4.36 16.11
N TYR A 52 2.41 -3.90 16.44
CA TYR A 52 1.19 -4.68 16.46
C TYR A 52 0.27 -4.18 15.35
N ASN A 53 -0.24 -5.09 14.56
CA ASN A 53 -1.16 -4.78 13.48
C ASN A 53 -2.49 -5.53 13.67
N ASN A 54 -3.59 -4.79 13.68
CA ASN A 54 -4.95 -5.32 13.63
C ASN A 54 -5.52 -5.01 12.25
N SER A 55 -5.87 -6.03 11.49
CA SER A 55 -6.46 -5.87 10.16
C SER A 55 -7.86 -6.47 10.13
N LEU A 56 -8.79 -5.74 9.53
CA LEU A 56 -10.14 -6.20 9.23
C LEU A 56 -10.41 -5.92 7.76
N SER A 57 -10.91 -6.91 7.05
CA SER A 57 -11.34 -6.75 5.65
C SER A 57 -12.63 -7.49 5.37
N VAL A 58 -13.41 -6.92 4.46
CA VAL A 58 -14.61 -7.55 3.90
C VAL A 58 -14.49 -7.49 2.38
N THR A 59 -14.62 -8.67 1.76
CA THR A 59 -14.56 -8.82 0.31
C THR A 59 -15.84 -9.44 -0.19
N ALA A 60 -16.50 -8.79 -1.13
CA ALA A 60 -17.64 -9.29 -1.86
C ALA A 60 -17.22 -9.69 -3.27
N VAL A 61 -17.52 -10.91 -3.68
CA VAL A 61 -17.36 -11.39 -5.05
C VAL A 61 -18.75 -11.53 -5.66
N LEU A 62 -19.01 -10.82 -6.74
CA LEU A 62 -20.30 -10.77 -7.41
C LEU A 62 -20.21 -11.47 -8.76
N LYS A 63 -21.15 -12.39 -9.03
CA LYS A 63 -21.23 -13.18 -10.26
C LYS A 63 -19.90 -13.89 -10.60
N TYR A 64 -19.19 -14.39 -9.58
CA TYR A 64 -17.85 -15.00 -9.69
C TYR A 64 -16.80 -14.13 -10.45
N LYS A 65 -17.05 -12.85 -10.60
CA LYS A 65 -16.32 -12.02 -11.54
C LYS A 65 -15.88 -10.69 -10.94
N TYR A 66 -16.80 -9.94 -10.37
CA TYR A 66 -16.51 -8.61 -9.83
C TYR A 66 -16.15 -8.71 -8.37
N THR A 67 -15.06 -8.06 -7.98
CA THR A 67 -14.61 -8.08 -6.59
C THR A 67 -14.62 -6.67 -6.03
N ILE A 68 -15.25 -6.52 -4.87
CA ILE A 68 -15.25 -5.28 -4.10
C ILE A 68 -14.68 -5.62 -2.72
N SER A 69 -13.65 -4.89 -2.31
CA SER A 69 -13.03 -5.08 -1.00
C SER A 69 -12.97 -3.77 -0.24
N VAL A 70 -13.28 -3.81 1.04
CA VAL A 70 -13.06 -2.71 1.96
C VAL A 70 -12.33 -3.26 3.18
N GLY A 71 -11.46 -2.45 3.75
CA GLY A 71 -10.73 -2.89 4.92
C GLY A 71 -10.05 -1.76 5.66
N MET A 72 -9.56 -2.11 6.85
CA MET A 72 -8.78 -1.25 7.69
C MET A 72 -7.59 -2.02 8.27
N MET A 73 -6.51 -1.29 8.51
CA MET A 73 -5.30 -1.78 9.13
C MET A 73 -4.86 -0.76 10.16
N LEU A 74 -4.89 -1.14 11.43
CA LEU A 74 -4.56 -0.29 12.56
C LEU A 74 -3.26 -0.80 13.18
N MET A 75 -2.21 0.00 13.06
CA MET A 75 -0.89 -0.36 13.58
C MET A 75 -0.50 0.53 14.76
N GLU A 76 -0.05 -0.12 15.82
CA GLU A 76 0.60 0.51 16.96
C GLU A 76 2.11 0.27 16.89
N ASN A 77 2.90 1.29 17.16
CA ASN A 77 4.36 1.27 17.05
C ASN A 77 4.84 0.78 15.67
N ALA A 78 4.20 1.23 14.59
CA ALA A 78 4.54 0.81 13.24
C ALA A 78 6.02 1.13 12.95
N ILE A 79 6.79 0.12 12.53
CA ILE A 79 8.21 0.28 12.19
C ILE A 79 8.29 0.84 10.78
N GLN A 80 8.72 2.10 10.65
CA GLN A 80 8.83 2.81 9.37
C GLN A 80 10.23 3.39 9.20
N GLN A 81 10.72 3.38 7.97
CA GLN A 81 11.94 4.08 7.61
C GLN A 81 11.65 5.57 7.48
N SER A 82 12.45 6.40 8.11
CA SER A 82 12.32 7.86 8.08
C SER A 82 13.67 8.51 7.84
N THR A 83 13.61 9.66 7.19
CA THR A 83 14.77 10.55 7.04
C THR A 83 14.63 11.67 8.04
N ILE A 84 15.62 11.83 8.90
CA ILE A 84 15.69 12.89 9.91
C ILE A 84 17.00 13.64 9.76
N SER A 85 17.04 14.91 10.16
CA SER A 85 18.31 15.65 10.26
C SER A 85 19.03 15.28 11.55
N ASP A 86 20.35 15.23 11.49
CA ASP A 86 21.19 15.06 12.70
C ASP A 86 21.04 16.29 13.60
N LYS A 87 21.09 16.07 14.93
CA LYS A 87 20.91 17.14 15.91
C LYS A 87 22.11 18.09 15.97
N ASP A 88 23.30 17.56 15.76
CA ASP A 88 24.56 18.30 15.88
C ASP A 88 25.00 18.88 14.53
N ASN A 89 24.59 18.25 13.43
CA ASN A 89 24.85 18.70 12.07
C ASN A 89 23.57 18.65 11.21
N PRO A 90 22.79 19.74 11.13
CA PRO A 90 21.52 19.76 10.40
C PRO A 90 21.63 19.47 8.89
N GLU A 91 22.80 19.59 8.30
CA GLU A 91 23.06 19.24 6.89
C GLU A 91 23.16 17.73 6.67
N LEU A 92 23.44 16.96 7.74
CA LEU A 92 23.53 15.50 7.68
C LEU A 92 22.14 14.90 7.82
N LEU A 93 21.71 14.18 6.81
CA LEU A 93 20.48 13.41 6.81
C LEU A 93 20.73 11.99 7.28
N ILE A 94 19.92 11.51 8.21
CA ILE A 94 19.99 10.18 8.76
C ILE A 94 18.77 9.39 8.32
N ILE A 95 19.00 8.31 7.61
CA ILE A 95 17.97 7.33 7.27
C ILE A 95 17.98 6.25 8.35
N GLN A 96 16.89 6.13 9.09
CA GLN A 96 16.76 5.08 10.12
C GLN A 96 15.32 4.61 10.30
N PHE A 97 15.15 3.43 10.88
CA PHE A 97 13.84 2.94 11.28
C PHE A 97 13.39 3.59 12.60
N MET A 98 12.13 3.98 12.63
CA MET A 98 11.48 4.57 13.81
C MET A 98 10.14 3.88 14.06
N ASN A 99 9.69 3.89 15.32
CA ASN A 99 8.33 3.50 15.63
C ASN A 99 7.41 4.70 15.50
N TYR A 100 6.45 4.60 14.59
CA TYR A 100 5.33 5.54 14.52
C TYR A 100 4.27 5.09 15.54
N PRO A 101 3.88 5.93 16.51
CA PRO A 101 2.92 5.56 17.53
C PRO A 101 1.60 5.05 16.95
N THR A 102 1.18 5.64 15.83
CA THR A 102 -0.06 5.28 15.13
C THR A 102 0.15 5.33 13.63
N LEU A 103 -0.27 4.26 12.93
CA LEU A 103 -0.38 4.21 11.49
C LEU A 103 -1.67 3.47 11.13
N ASN A 104 -2.66 4.21 10.68
CA ASN A 104 -3.98 3.68 10.35
C ASN A 104 -4.22 3.81 8.86
N ASN A 105 -4.58 2.71 8.22
CA ASN A 105 -4.93 2.67 6.81
C ASN A 105 -6.36 2.16 6.66
N TYR A 106 -7.14 2.86 5.86
CA TYR A 106 -8.48 2.45 5.42
C TYR A 106 -8.46 2.38 3.91
N TYR A 107 -8.93 1.29 3.35
CA TYR A 107 -8.92 1.13 1.91
C TYR A 107 -10.24 0.61 1.37
N ALA A 108 -10.50 0.97 0.13
CA ALA A 108 -11.54 0.36 -0.70
C ALA A 108 -10.96 0.05 -2.07
N SER A 109 -11.25 -1.12 -2.60
CA SER A 109 -10.82 -1.52 -3.93
C SER A 109 -11.94 -2.20 -4.70
N VAL A 110 -11.90 -2.02 -6.02
CA VAL A 110 -12.86 -2.63 -6.95
C VAL A 110 -12.05 -3.22 -8.10
N ASN A 111 -12.31 -4.49 -8.42
CA ASN A 111 -11.78 -5.14 -9.61
C ASN A 111 -12.94 -5.51 -10.53
N LEU A 112 -12.85 -5.04 -11.78
CA LEU A 112 -13.90 -5.14 -12.82
C LEU A 112 -13.34 -5.80 -14.07
N PRO A 113 -13.27 -7.14 -14.13
CA PRO A 113 -12.99 -7.85 -15.37
C PRO A 113 -14.25 -7.83 -16.26
N MET A 114 -14.13 -7.28 -17.47
CA MET A 114 -15.24 -7.07 -18.39
C MET A 114 -14.95 -7.69 -19.76
N GLN A 115 -15.90 -8.40 -20.32
CA GLN A 115 -15.91 -8.77 -21.73
C GLN A 115 -16.86 -7.81 -22.44
N ILE A 116 -16.32 -6.78 -23.08
CA ILE A 116 -17.11 -5.70 -23.69
C ILE A 116 -17.71 -6.19 -25.00
N THR A 117 -16.89 -6.86 -25.81
CA THR A 117 -17.31 -7.54 -27.04
C THR A 117 -16.57 -8.89 -27.14
N LYS A 118 -16.84 -9.68 -28.19
CA LYS A 118 -16.13 -10.94 -28.43
C LYS A 118 -14.62 -10.76 -28.69
N TRP A 119 -14.25 -9.59 -29.18
CA TRP A 119 -12.88 -9.25 -29.53
C TRP A 119 -12.21 -8.22 -28.60
N TRP A 120 -12.94 -7.68 -27.61
CA TRP A 120 -12.44 -6.68 -26.67
C TRP A 120 -12.79 -7.06 -25.23
N ALA A 121 -11.75 -7.33 -24.45
CA ALA A 121 -11.81 -7.52 -23.00
C ALA A 121 -11.08 -6.38 -22.27
N ALA A 122 -11.56 -6.05 -21.09
CA ALA A 122 -10.92 -5.07 -20.22
C ALA A 122 -10.90 -5.57 -18.75
N ASN A 123 -9.87 -5.23 -18.03
CA ASN A 123 -9.80 -5.39 -16.60
C ASN A 123 -9.42 -4.05 -15.96
N ILE A 124 -10.28 -3.53 -15.10
CA ILE A 124 -10.04 -2.27 -14.39
C ILE A 124 -9.93 -2.57 -12.90
N ASN A 125 -8.85 -2.11 -12.30
CA ASN A 125 -8.63 -2.18 -10.86
C ASN A 125 -8.50 -0.76 -10.31
N LEU A 126 -9.37 -0.39 -9.38
CA LEU A 126 -9.36 0.89 -8.69
C LEU A 126 -9.15 0.65 -7.20
N THR A 127 -8.23 1.38 -6.59
CA THR A 127 -8.00 1.33 -5.15
C THR A 127 -7.88 2.75 -4.61
N GLY A 128 -8.65 3.04 -3.58
CA GLY A 128 -8.49 4.24 -2.75
C GLY A 128 -8.01 3.85 -1.35
N MET A 129 -7.06 4.59 -0.82
CA MET A 129 -6.54 4.39 0.54
C MET A 129 -6.45 5.72 1.26
N TYR A 130 -6.98 5.74 2.47
CA TYR A 130 -6.84 6.85 3.39
C TYR A 130 -5.90 6.44 4.52
N MET A 131 -4.82 7.19 4.69
CA MET A 131 -3.78 6.93 5.67
C MET A 131 -3.77 8.03 6.72
N GLY A 132 -3.76 7.63 8.00
CA GLY A 132 -3.51 8.51 9.14
C GLY A 132 -2.26 8.05 9.87
N GLN A 133 -1.23 8.89 9.92
CA GLN A 133 0.03 8.56 10.59
C GLN A 133 0.40 9.62 11.63
N ARG A 134 0.96 9.16 12.75
CA ARG A 134 1.60 10.00 13.76
C ARG A 134 3.05 9.58 13.86
N ILE A 135 3.95 10.50 13.60
CA ILE A 135 5.41 10.23 13.59
C ILE A 135 5.97 10.35 15.00
N HIS A 136 5.57 11.39 15.74
CA HIS A 136 5.94 11.60 17.13
C HIS A 136 4.70 11.69 18.03
N PRO A 137 4.77 11.29 19.31
CA PRO A 137 3.63 11.32 20.23
C PRO A 137 2.96 12.70 20.36
N ASP A 138 3.77 13.75 20.29
CA ASP A 138 3.34 15.14 20.47
C ASP A 138 2.86 15.82 19.17
N GLU A 139 2.99 15.13 18.02
CA GLU A 139 2.57 15.66 16.74
C GLU A 139 1.12 15.30 16.41
N PRO A 140 0.41 16.15 15.66
CA PRO A 140 -0.91 15.83 15.13
C PRO A 140 -0.84 14.67 14.14
N ILE A 141 -1.96 13.97 13.97
CA ILE A 141 -2.05 12.92 12.95
C ILE A 141 -2.01 13.57 11.56
N ARG A 142 -1.00 13.22 10.78
CA ARG A 142 -0.91 13.56 9.36
C ARG A 142 -1.81 12.62 8.57
N ARG A 143 -2.61 13.19 7.70
CA ARG A 143 -3.60 12.46 6.90
C ARG A 143 -3.24 12.56 5.44
N ASN A 144 -3.33 11.44 4.74
CA ASN A 144 -3.09 11.39 3.30
C ASN A 144 -4.12 10.50 2.62
N PHE A 145 -4.46 10.85 1.39
CA PHE A 145 -5.29 10.03 0.53
C PHE A 145 -4.48 9.61 -0.69
N MET A 146 -4.43 8.31 -0.97
CA MET A 146 -3.81 7.74 -2.14
C MET A 146 -4.87 7.05 -2.98
N ALA A 147 -4.80 7.23 -4.29
CA ALA A 147 -5.64 6.52 -5.25
C ALA A 147 -4.77 5.88 -6.32
N THR A 148 -5.09 4.65 -6.69
CA THR A 148 -4.47 3.96 -7.83
C THR A 148 -5.55 3.47 -8.78
N ALA A 149 -5.29 3.62 -10.07
CA ALA A 149 -6.10 3.07 -11.14
C ALA A 149 -5.19 2.28 -12.07
N ASN A 150 -5.52 1.00 -12.27
CA ASN A 150 -4.83 0.14 -13.23
C ASN A 150 -5.88 -0.34 -14.24
N GLY A 151 -5.54 -0.26 -15.51
CA GLY A 151 -6.40 -0.73 -16.61
C GLY A 151 -5.59 -1.58 -17.58
N GLN A 152 -6.16 -2.70 -17.99
CA GLN A 152 -5.64 -3.55 -19.04
C GLN A 152 -6.74 -3.79 -20.04
N MET A 153 -6.47 -3.57 -21.32
CA MET A 153 -7.39 -3.81 -22.42
C MET A 153 -6.73 -4.74 -23.41
N SER A 154 -7.44 -5.79 -23.79
CA SER A 154 -6.97 -6.80 -24.75
C SER A 154 -7.90 -6.83 -25.94
N PHE A 155 -7.35 -6.73 -27.14
CA PHE A 155 -8.06 -6.74 -28.40
C PHE A 155 -7.61 -7.95 -29.23
N THR A 156 -8.56 -8.84 -29.56
CA THR A 156 -8.33 -9.97 -30.45
C THR A 156 -8.86 -9.59 -31.83
N LEU A 157 -7.98 -9.21 -32.74
CA LEU A 157 -8.32 -8.78 -34.10
C LEU A 157 -8.37 -9.96 -35.07
N PRO A 158 -8.96 -9.79 -36.24
CA PRO A 158 -8.95 -10.80 -37.30
C PRO A 158 -7.53 -11.27 -37.66
N ARG A 159 -7.37 -12.53 -38.10
CA ARG A 159 -6.11 -13.17 -38.43
C ARG A 159 -5.19 -13.41 -37.21
N ASN A 160 -5.76 -13.57 -36.01
CA ASN A 160 -5.04 -13.81 -34.76
C ASN A 160 -4.03 -12.73 -34.36
N TYR A 161 -4.29 -11.47 -34.72
CA TYR A 161 -3.52 -10.36 -34.15
C TYR A 161 -4.05 -10.05 -32.75
N PHE A 162 -3.13 -9.82 -31.82
CA PHE A 162 -3.44 -9.39 -30.46
C PHE A 162 -2.81 -8.03 -30.22
N VAL A 163 -3.57 -7.14 -29.61
CA VAL A 163 -3.10 -5.84 -29.16
C VAL A 163 -3.48 -5.70 -27.70
N GLU A 164 -2.53 -5.31 -26.89
CA GLU A 164 -2.72 -5.10 -25.47
C GLU A 164 -2.36 -3.64 -25.12
N LEU A 165 -3.26 -2.98 -24.40
CA LEU A 165 -3.07 -1.65 -23.86
C LEU A 165 -3.18 -1.75 -22.34
N ASP A 166 -2.12 -1.44 -21.63
CA ASP A 166 -2.12 -1.34 -20.19
C ASP A 166 -1.73 0.06 -19.72
N GLY A 167 -2.30 0.47 -18.62
CA GLY A 167 -2.05 1.76 -18.03
C GLY A 167 -2.18 1.72 -16.51
N MET A 168 -1.37 2.54 -15.87
CA MET A 168 -1.40 2.76 -14.42
C MET A 168 -1.37 4.25 -14.13
N TYR A 169 -2.16 4.66 -13.14
CA TYR A 169 -2.09 5.98 -12.56
C TYR A 169 -2.09 5.87 -11.03
N MET A 170 -1.27 6.66 -10.38
CA MET A 170 -1.18 6.73 -8.92
C MET A 170 -1.13 8.19 -8.47
N HIS A 171 -2.01 8.54 -7.56
CA HIS A 171 -2.13 9.84 -6.91
C HIS A 171 -1.83 9.74 -5.43
N GLY A 172 -1.14 10.73 -4.88
CA GLY A 172 -0.99 10.93 -3.45
C GLY A 172 -0.13 9.88 -2.74
N ALA A 173 0.81 9.22 -3.42
CA ALA A 173 1.70 8.24 -2.81
C ALA A 173 2.59 8.88 -1.72
N VAL A 174 2.89 8.11 -0.66
CA VAL A 174 3.74 8.52 0.45
C VAL A 174 4.80 7.46 0.70
N ALA A 175 6.05 7.90 0.81
CA ALA A 175 7.17 7.07 1.22
C ALA A 175 7.73 7.60 2.55
N GLY A 176 7.43 6.90 3.65
CA GLY A 176 7.77 7.34 5.00
C GLY A 176 7.11 8.69 5.34
N ASN A 177 7.92 9.74 5.46
CA ASN A 177 7.47 11.11 5.72
C ASN A 177 7.43 12.01 4.47
N THR A 178 7.72 11.46 3.29
CA THR A 178 7.81 12.20 2.02
C THR A 178 6.59 11.88 1.14
N GLN A 179 5.93 12.91 0.64
CA GLN A 179 4.89 12.77 -0.38
C GLN A 179 5.53 12.75 -1.76
N LEU A 180 5.12 11.79 -2.58
CA LEU A 180 5.57 11.64 -3.97
C LEU A 180 4.60 12.37 -4.90
N ASN A 181 5.12 12.80 -6.03
CA ASN A 181 4.29 13.35 -7.11
C ASN A 181 3.44 12.24 -7.75
N ASP A 182 2.38 12.66 -8.40
CA ASP A 182 1.55 11.75 -9.18
C ASP A 182 2.37 11.07 -10.28
N MET A 183 2.10 9.80 -10.48
CA MET A 183 2.81 8.97 -11.47
C MET A 183 1.80 8.23 -12.33
N GLY A 184 2.13 8.08 -13.61
CA GLY A 184 1.35 7.27 -14.53
C GLY A 184 2.18 6.81 -15.71
N ASN A 185 1.78 5.67 -16.29
CA ASN A 185 2.34 5.15 -17.53
C ASN A 185 1.25 4.49 -18.35
N ILE A 186 1.47 4.42 -19.65
CA ILE A 186 0.65 3.69 -20.61
C ILE A 186 1.61 2.92 -21.51
N ASN A 187 1.33 1.64 -21.72
CA ASN A 187 2.10 0.77 -22.60
C ASN A 187 1.17 0.15 -23.64
N LEU A 188 1.67 -0.02 -24.83
CA LEU A 188 1.01 -0.70 -25.95
C LEU A 188 1.91 -1.83 -26.45
N THR A 189 1.36 -3.02 -26.56
CA THR A 189 2.05 -4.22 -27.04
C THR A 189 1.28 -4.90 -28.16
#